data_ceba698f08eb4a0b6eb6bfea7381e65f
#
_entry.id   ceba698f08eb4a0b6eb6bfea7381e65f
#
_cell.length_a   1.000
_cell.length_b   1.000
_cell.length_c   1.000
_cell.angle_alpha   90.00
_cell.angle_beta   90.00
_cell.angle_gamma   90.00
#
_symmetry.space_group_name_H-M   'P 1'
#
loop_
_entity.id
_entity.type
_entity.pdbx_description
1 polymer ?
#
loop_
_entity_poly.entity_id
_entity_poly.type
_entity_poly.pdbx_seq_one_letter_code
_entity_poly.pdbx_strand_id
1 'polypeptide(L)'
;MQNEIMDLLPNQDEYFMGFADMEQLLIKHYPFRYAVVVGAKLNDEIINGIEQAPTMDYFNLYQKTNNDLNELVLKISNFLQTKGIENQTVFATVEDSELDRDYLKTIRYKYSHKMAATRAGIGWIGKTDLLVSEKFGPRCRLASVLTNYPFENLGKPITESQCGSCTICVEKCPAQAANCKLWNTEIDRDEFFNAAKCRTMCRKRALENIHIEISLCGLCLSVCPKGKMSEGRNNRPLRRKL
;
A
#
# COMPACT_ATOMS: atom_id res chain seq x y z
N MET A 1 21.45 8.12 -11.01
CA MET A 1 20.46 8.49 -9.95
C MET A 1 19.37 7.42 -9.77
N GLN A 2 18.44 7.24 -10.73
CA GLN A 2 17.31 6.33 -10.58
C GLN A 2 17.74 4.87 -10.37
N ASN A 3 18.71 4.37 -11.14
CA ASN A 3 19.27 3.04 -10.96
C ASN A 3 19.98 2.87 -9.59
N GLU A 4 20.72 3.89 -9.16
CA GLU A 4 21.37 3.88 -7.84
C GLU A 4 20.36 3.79 -6.69
N ILE A 5 19.17 4.45 -6.85
CA ILE A 5 18.07 4.32 -5.88
C ILE A 5 17.46 2.91 -5.93
N MET A 6 17.28 2.34 -7.12
CA MET A 6 16.77 0.96 -7.28
C MET A 6 17.73 -0.09 -6.69
N ASP A 7 19.04 0.16 -6.74
CA ASP A 7 20.06 -0.72 -6.14
C ASP A 7 20.02 -0.73 -4.60
N LEU A 8 19.28 0.21 -3.97
CA LEU A 8 19.06 0.20 -2.52
C LEU A 8 18.02 -0.82 -2.07
N LEU A 9 17.26 -1.44 -2.99
CA LEU A 9 16.31 -2.50 -2.65
C LEU A 9 17.03 -3.72 -2.08
N PRO A 10 16.62 -4.25 -0.92
CA PRO A 10 17.30 -5.39 -0.29
C PRO A 10 17.17 -6.68 -1.13
N ASN A 11 15.98 -6.91 -1.70
CA ASN A 11 15.64 -8.13 -2.45
C ASN A 11 14.47 -7.82 -3.39
N GLN A 12 14.70 -8.00 -4.69
CA GLN A 12 13.68 -7.73 -5.70
C GLN A 12 12.51 -8.74 -5.67
N ASP A 13 12.67 -9.93 -5.10
CA ASP A 13 11.57 -10.90 -4.99
C ASP A 13 10.56 -10.52 -3.92
N GLU A 14 10.99 -9.85 -2.86
CA GLU A 14 10.15 -9.46 -1.72
C GLU A 14 9.79 -7.97 -1.70
N TYR A 15 10.46 -7.15 -2.51
CA TYR A 15 10.22 -5.72 -2.59
C TYR A 15 9.86 -5.29 -4.02
N PHE A 16 9.22 -4.15 -4.12
CA PHE A 16 9.10 -3.39 -5.36
C PHE A 16 9.38 -1.90 -5.11
N MET A 17 9.73 -1.21 -6.16
CA MET A 17 9.89 0.24 -6.17
C MET A 17 9.30 0.81 -7.45
N GLY A 18 8.75 2.01 -7.37
CA GLY A 18 8.28 2.75 -8.53
C GLY A 18 8.42 4.25 -8.33
N PHE A 19 8.44 4.98 -9.44
CA PHE A 19 8.61 6.42 -9.49
C PHE A 19 7.35 7.06 -10.08
N ALA A 20 6.76 8.00 -9.36
CA ALA A 20 5.49 8.62 -9.71
C ALA A 20 5.63 10.12 -9.94
N ASP A 21 4.94 10.65 -10.95
CA ASP A 21 4.58 12.06 -11.04
C ASP A 21 3.25 12.28 -10.32
N MET A 22 3.28 13.13 -9.30
CA MET A 22 2.15 13.44 -8.44
C MET A 22 1.46 14.76 -8.82
N GLU A 23 1.84 15.39 -9.92
CA GLU A 23 1.38 16.76 -10.28
C GLU A 23 -0.15 16.92 -10.21
N GLN A 24 -0.91 15.95 -10.71
CA GLN A 24 -2.38 15.98 -10.66
C GLN A 24 -2.99 15.70 -9.27
N LEU A 25 -2.15 15.24 -8.31
CA LEU A 25 -2.53 14.93 -6.95
C LEU A 25 -1.90 15.88 -5.94
N LEU A 26 -1.27 16.97 -6.42
CA LEU A 26 -0.65 17.96 -5.54
C LEU A 26 -1.71 18.52 -4.57
N ILE A 27 -1.74 17.89 -3.42
CA ILE A 27 -2.49 18.35 -2.27
C ILE A 27 -1.77 19.59 -1.77
N LYS A 28 -2.51 20.64 -1.42
CA LYS A 28 -2.00 21.96 -0.94
C LYS A 28 -0.92 21.90 0.16
N HIS A 29 -0.64 20.71 0.71
CA HIS A 29 0.26 20.50 1.85
C HIS A 29 1.56 19.77 1.51
N TYR A 30 1.76 19.34 0.25
CA TYR A 30 3.01 18.68 -0.16
C TYR A 30 3.67 19.49 -1.28
N PRO A 31 4.85 20.07 -1.02
CA PRO A 31 5.55 20.91 -1.99
C PRO A 31 6.30 20.09 -3.04
N PHE A 32 6.20 18.74 -3.00
CA PHE A 32 6.98 17.84 -3.85
C PHE A 32 6.12 17.23 -4.95
N ARG A 33 6.64 17.30 -6.18
CA ARG A 33 5.97 16.77 -7.38
C ARG A 33 6.16 15.27 -7.58
N TYR A 34 7.31 14.71 -7.21
CA TYR A 34 7.63 13.32 -7.48
C TYR A 34 7.64 12.48 -6.21
N ALA A 35 7.37 11.19 -6.38
CA ALA A 35 7.45 10.22 -5.30
C ALA A 35 8.23 8.97 -5.73
N VAL A 36 9.10 8.50 -4.87
CA VAL A 36 9.63 7.13 -4.88
C VAL A 36 8.74 6.32 -3.94
N VAL A 37 8.03 5.34 -4.48
CA VAL A 37 7.17 4.44 -3.69
C VAL A 37 7.84 3.09 -3.57
N VAL A 38 7.99 2.62 -2.35
CA VAL A 38 8.51 1.29 -2.06
C VAL A 38 7.44 0.43 -1.42
N GLY A 39 7.45 -0.86 -1.71
CA GLY A 39 6.56 -1.82 -1.07
C GLY A 39 7.28 -3.11 -0.74
N ALA A 40 6.90 -3.71 0.39
CA ALA A 40 7.38 -5.00 0.84
C ALA A 40 6.26 -6.03 0.88
N LYS A 41 6.56 -7.25 0.45
CA LYS A 41 5.65 -8.40 0.48
C LYS A 41 5.37 -8.80 1.93
N LEU A 42 4.12 -9.12 2.22
CA LEU A 42 3.73 -9.79 3.45
C LEU A 42 3.85 -11.32 3.26
N ASN A 43 4.32 -12.02 4.29
CA ASN A 43 4.47 -13.48 4.27
C ASN A 43 3.13 -14.17 4.01
N ASP A 44 3.08 -14.99 2.96
CA ASP A 44 1.84 -15.63 2.49
C ASP A 44 1.26 -16.60 3.52
N GLU A 45 2.09 -17.34 4.26
CA GLU A 45 1.69 -18.31 5.26
C GLU A 45 0.97 -17.63 6.43
N ILE A 46 1.55 -16.54 6.95
CA ILE A 46 0.94 -15.72 8.01
C ILE A 46 -0.37 -15.10 7.53
N ILE A 47 -0.39 -14.54 6.30
CA ILE A 47 -1.63 -13.95 5.75
C ILE A 47 -2.71 -15.00 5.51
N ASN A 48 -2.35 -16.20 5.04
CA ASN A 48 -3.31 -17.30 4.87
C ASN A 48 -3.90 -17.77 6.21
N GLY A 49 -3.16 -17.65 7.32
CA GLY A 49 -3.63 -17.94 8.68
C GLY A 49 -4.69 -16.97 9.22
N ILE A 50 -4.98 -15.87 8.52
CA ILE A 50 -6.05 -14.93 8.91
C ILE A 50 -7.39 -15.46 8.40
N GLU A 51 -8.10 -16.20 9.21
CA GLU A 51 -9.39 -16.81 8.83
C GLU A 51 -10.58 -15.92 9.18
N GLN A 52 -10.61 -15.39 10.40
CA GLN A 52 -11.74 -14.59 10.91
C GLN A 52 -11.32 -13.25 11.51
N ALA A 53 -10.12 -13.15 12.11
CA ALA A 53 -9.63 -11.99 12.82
C ALA A 53 -8.12 -11.87 12.67
N PRO A 54 -7.51 -10.71 12.99
CA PRO A 54 -6.06 -10.57 13.01
C PRO A 54 -5.47 -11.52 14.05
N THR A 55 -4.30 -12.08 13.72
CA THR A 55 -3.50 -12.92 14.63
C THR A 55 -2.32 -12.12 15.18
N MET A 56 -1.71 -12.60 16.27
CA MET A 56 -0.49 -11.99 16.80
C MET A 56 0.66 -12.07 15.79
N ASP A 57 0.77 -13.18 15.03
CA ASP A 57 1.78 -13.33 13.98
C ASP A 57 1.61 -12.28 12.88
N TYR A 58 0.36 -11.97 12.49
CA TYR A 58 0.10 -10.89 11.53
C TYR A 58 0.44 -9.51 12.11
N PHE A 59 0.17 -9.27 13.39
CA PHE A 59 0.56 -8.02 14.04
C PHE A 59 2.09 -7.85 14.07
N ASN A 60 2.82 -8.90 14.45
CA ASN A 60 4.29 -8.89 14.46
C ASN A 60 4.86 -8.70 13.05
N LEU A 61 4.30 -9.39 12.04
CA LEU A 61 4.66 -9.21 10.63
C LEU A 61 4.41 -7.77 10.16
N TYR A 62 3.26 -7.19 10.55
CA TYR A 62 2.90 -5.81 10.22
C TYR A 62 3.93 -4.83 10.78
N GLN A 63 4.30 -4.97 12.06
CA GLN A 63 5.29 -4.10 12.70
C GLN A 63 6.67 -4.25 12.05
N LYS A 64 7.14 -5.49 11.89
CA LYS A 64 8.43 -5.78 11.27
C LYS A 64 8.51 -5.18 9.87
N THR A 65 7.51 -5.44 9.02
CA THR A 65 7.50 -4.96 7.64
C THR A 65 7.47 -3.43 7.56
N ASN A 66 6.74 -2.76 8.48
CA ASN A 66 6.75 -1.30 8.55
C ASN A 66 8.14 -0.76 8.94
N ASN A 67 8.82 -1.37 9.90
CA ASN A 67 10.17 -0.97 10.30
C ASN A 67 11.17 -1.16 9.16
N ASP A 68 11.13 -2.32 8.48
CA ASP A 68 11.99 -2.59 7.32
C ASP A 68 11.78 -1.54 6.20
N LEU A 69 10.53 -1.15 5.94
CA LEU A 69 10.20 -0.10 4.96
C LEU A 69 10.64 1.29 5.41
N ASN A 70 10.49 1.61 6.70
CA ASN A 70 10.93 2.89 7.25
C ASN A 70 12.45 3.05 7.14
N GLU A 71 13.22 2.00 7.43
CA GLU A 71 14.66 1.98 7.22
C GLU A 71 15.02 2.17 5.74
N LEU A 72 14.29 1.53 4.83
CA LEU A 72 14.53 1.65 3.40
C LEU A 72 14.28 3.08 2.89
N VAL A 73 13.18 3.72 3.28
CA VAL A 73 12.92 5.11 2.87
C VAL A 73 13.89 6.10 3.49
N LEU A 74 14.42 5.83 4.69
CA LEU A 74 15.51 6.62 5.28
C LEU A 74 16.81 6.46 4.47
N LYS A 75 17.16 5.26 4.04
CA LYS A 75 18.34 5.03 3.17
C LYS A 75 18.20 5.79 1.85
N ILE A 76 17.01 5.76 1.21
CA ILE A 76 16.73 6.52 -0.01
C ILE A 76 16.81 8.03 0.25
N SER A 77 16.22 8.51 1.33
CA SER A 77 16.27 9.93 1.72
C SER A 77 17.70 10.42 1.91
N ASN A 78 18.49 9.68 2.69
CA ASN A 78 19.89 10.00 2.94
C ASN A 78 20.71 10.01 1.64
N PHE A 79 20.48 9.03 0.75
CA PHE A 79 21.12 9.00 -0.56
C PHE A 79 20.81 10.28 -1.37
N LEU A 80 19.53 10.69 -1.45
CA LEU A 80 19.13 11.92 -2.13
C LEU A 80 19.78 13.17 -1.49
N GLN A 81 19.86 13.22 -0.16
CA GLN A 81 20.52 14.31 0.57
C GLN A 81 22.02 14.39 0.25
N THR A 82 22.74 13.28 0.11
CA THR A 82 24.15 13.28 -0.31
C THR A 82 24.36 13.86 -1.71
N LYS A 83 23.32 13.87 -2.54
CA LYS A 83 23.31 14.49 -3.87
C LYS A 83 22.78 15.95 -3.87
N GLY A 84 22.51 16.51 -2.68
CA GLY A 84 21.97 17.87 -2.55
C GLY A 84 20.48 17.98 -2.95
N ILE A 85 19.75 16.87 -3.00
CA ILE A 85 18.34 16.83 -3.41
C ILE A 85 17.44 16.89 -2.18
N GLU A 86 16.59 17.93 -2.15
CA GLU A 86 15.56 18.08 -1.12
C GLU A 86 14.52 16.96 -1.23
N ASN A 87 14.17 16.38 -0.09
CA ASN A 87 13.21 15.30 -0.05
C ASN A 87 12.55 15.19 1.33
N GLN A 88 11.42 14.46 1.39
CA GLN A 88 10.69 14.16 2.62
C GLN A 88 10.31 12.69 2.66
N THR A 89 10.63 12.01 3.75
CA THR A 89 10.15 10.64 3.99
C THR A 89 8.69 10.64 4.44
N VAL A 90 7.93 9.66 3.97
CA VAL A 90 6.60 9.31 4.48
C VAL A 90 6.66 7.85 4.91
N PHE A 91 6.59 7.63 6.20
CA PHE A 91 6.71 6.30 6.81
C PHE A 91 5.50 5.41 6.52
N ALA A 92 5.69 4.11 6.61
CA ALA A 92 4.68 3.09 6.30
C ALA A 92 3.43 3.18 7.18
N THR A 93 3.54 3.76 8.36
CA THR A 93 2.44 4.01 9.30
C THR A 93 2.65 5.36 9.98
N VAL A 94 1.56 6.05 10.21
CA VAL A 94 1.50 7.29 10.98
C VAL A 94 1.11 6.92 12.41
N GLU A 95 1.80 7.48 13.39
CA GLU A 95 1.49 7.29 14.80
C GLU A 95 0.18 7.99 15.18
N ASP A 96 -0.58 7.40 16.11
CA ASP A 96 -1.87 7.98 16.55
C ASP A 96 -1.72 9.44 17.05
N SER A 97 -0.56 9.79 17.61
CA SER A 97 -0.22 11.15 18.07
C SER A 97 -0.07 12.18 16.95
N GLU A 98 0.17 11.76 15.72
CA GLU A 98 0.31 12.61 14.54
C GLU A 98 -1.03 12.83 13.81
N LEU A 99 -2.10 12.14 14.25
CA LEU A 99 -3.42 12.22 13.64
C LEU A 99 -4.16 13.47 14.13
N ASP A 100 -4.47 14.36 13.22
CA ASP A 100 -5.20 15.59 13.50
C ASP A 100 -6.73 15.38 13.53
N ARG A 101 -7.47 16.46 13.88
CA ARG A 101 -8.92 16.44 13.94
C ARG A 101 -9.58 16.17 12.58
N ASP A 102 -8.95 16.58 11.49
CA ASP A 102 -9.47 16.38 10.14
C ASP A 102 -9.34 14.91 9.72
N TYR A 103 -8.24 14.25 10.11
CA TYR A 103 -8.12 12.81 9.97
C TYR A 103 -9.23 12.07 10.73
N LEU A 104 -9.49 12.43 11.98
CA LEU A 104 -10.53 11.75 12.78
C LEU A 104 -11.93 11.87 12.18
N LYS A 105 -12.22 12.96 11.46
CA LYS A 105 -13.50 13.16 10.76
C LYS A 105 -13.58 12.41 9.44
N THR A 106 -12.47 12.37 8.68
CA THR A 106 -12.48 11.91 7.28
C THR A 106 -11.83 10.56 7.10
N ILE A 107 -11.02 10.11 8.06
CA ILE A 107 -10.09 8.96 7.93
C ILE A 107 -9.25 9.10 6.65
N ARG A 108 -8.79 10.32 6.36
CA ARG A 108 -7.91 10.65 5.23
C ARG A 108 -6.65 11.30 5.77
N TYR A 109 -5.52 10.70 5.49
CA TYR A 109 -4.23 11.30 5.78
C TYR A 109 -3.79 12.21 4.64
N LYS A 110 -2.90 13.16 4.93
CA LYS A 110 -2.42 14.17 3.97
C LYS A 110 -1.82 13.55 2.71
N TYR A 111 -1.08 12.43 2.87
CA TYR A 111 -0.45 11.72 1.76
C TYR A 111 -0.95 10.27 1.70
N SER A 112 -1.14 9.76 0.49
CA SER A 112 -1.57 8.38 0.26
C SER A 112 -0.54 7.60 -0.57
N HIS A 113 0.17 6.68 0.07
CA HIS A 113 1.06 5.74 -0.64
C HIS A 113 0.35 4.97 -1.76
N LYS A 114 -0.92 4.62 -1.56
CA LYS A 114 -1.71 3.89 -2.55
C LYS A 114 -1.89 4.71 -3.83
N MET A 115 -2.22 5.99 -3.69
CA MET A 115 -2.37 6.90 -4.84
C MET A 115 -1.04 7.10 -5.56
N ALA A 116 0.06 7.27 -4.84
CA ALA A 116 1.39 7.32 -5.46
C ALA A 116 1.75 6.01 -6.15
N ALA A 117 1.41 4.86 -5.56
CA ALA A 117 1.64 3.56 -6.19
C ALA A 117 0.82 3.36 -7.48
N THR A 118 -0.41 3.86 -7.57
CA THR A 118 -1.17 3.84 -8.83
C THR A 118 -0.53 4.72 -9.89
N ARG A 119 0.00 5.89 -9.52
CA ARG A 119 0.74 6.79 -10.43
C ARG A 119 2.08 6.20 -10.88
N ALA A 120 2.72 5.42 -10.01
CA ALA A 120 3.94 4.68 -10.35
C ALA A 120 3.67 3.41 -11.19
N GLY A 121 2.42 3.10 -11.56
CA GLY A 121 2.08 1.91 -12.34
C GLY A 121 2.26 0.59 -11.57
N ILE A 122 2.29 0.62 -10.24
CA ILE A 122 2.53 -0.56 -9.39
C ILE A 122 1.27 -1.44 -9.29
N GLY A 123 0.09 -0.82 -9.33
CA GLY A 123 -1.18 -1.51 -9.16
C GLY A 123 -2.36 -0.54 -9.12
N TRP A 124 -3.51 -1.03 -8.74
CA TRP A 124 -4.78 -0.28 -8.66
C TRP A 124 -5.37 -0.30 -7.27
N ILE A 125 -6.35 0.55 -7.01
CA ILE A 125 -7.13 0.50 -5.78
C ILE A 125 -8.22 -0.56 -5.92
N GLY A 126 -8.24 -1.53 -5.01
CA GLY A 126 -9.25 -2.58 -4.94
C GLY A 126 -10.54 -2.11 -4.26
N LYS A 127 -11.59 -2.95 -4.34
CA LYS A 127 -12.93 -2.66 -3.78
C LYS A 127 -12.94 -2.39 -2.27
N THR A 128 -11.92 -2.80 -1.54
CA THR A 128 -11.74 -2.54 -0.09
C THR A 128 -10.72 -1.45 0.20
N ASP A 129 -10.50 -0.55 -0.74
CA ASP A 129 -9.58 0.59 -0.65
C ASP A 129 -8.12 0.21 -0.36
N LEU A 130 -7.69 -1.02 -0.64
CA LEU A 130 -6.30 -1.43 -0.60
C LEU A 130 -5.65 -1.29 -1.98
N LEU A 131 -4.35 -1.01 -1.99
CA LEU A 131 -3.56 -1.23 -3.21
C LEU A 131 -3.57 -2.72 -3.54
N VAL A 132 -3.86 -3.07 -4.78
CA VAL A 132 -3.66 -4.39 -5.36
C VAL A 132 -2.50 -4.28 -6.33
N SER A 133 -1.29 -4.58 -5.88
CA SER A 133 -0.10 -4.54 -6.73
C SER A 133 -0.11 -5.67 -7.75
N GLU A 134 0.46 -5.44 -8.93
CA GLU A 134 0.59 -6.49 -9.94
C GLU A 134 1.48 -7.64 -9.47
N LYS A 135 2.46 -7.34 -8.61
CA LYS A 135 3.44 -8.30 -8.13
C LYS A 135 2.93 -9.18 -6.98
N PHE A 136 2.32 -8.57 -5.96
CA PHE A 136 1.96 -9.24 -4.70
C PHE A 136 0.44 -9.19 -4.39
N GLY A 137 -0.37 -8.69 -5.34
CA GLY A 137 -1.77 -8.41 -5.02
C GLY A 137 -1.86 -7.41 -3.87
N PRO A 138 -2.82 -7.57 -2.93
CA PRO A 138 -2.94 -6.68 -1.79
C PRO A 138 -2.00 -7.03 -0.63
N ARG A 139 -1.17 -8.08 -0.73
CA ARG A 139 -0.31 -8.59 0.34
C ARG A 139 0.99 -7.82 0.42
N CYS A 140 0.90 -6.50 0.57
CA CYS A 140 2.07 -5.63 0.72
C CYS A 140 1.81 -4.47 1.67
N ARG A 141 2.90 -3.92 2.21
CA ARG A 141 2.94 -2.64 2.93
C ARG A 141 3.71 -1.64 2.08
N LEU A 142 3.51 -0.35 2.31
CA LEU A 142 4.05 0.72 1.49
C LEU A 142 4.71 1.79 2.35
N ALA A 143 5.76 2.42 1.81
CA ALA A 143 6.33 3.67 2.29
C ALA A 143 6.76 4.52 1.08
N SER A 144 7.11 5.80 1.28
CA SER A 144 7.47 6.68 0.17
C SER A 144 8.51 7.72 0.55
N VAL A 145 9.22 8.22 -0.45
CA VAL A 145 10.04 9.43 -0.36
C VAL A 145 9.53 10.41 -1.40
N LEU A 146 9.26 11.65 -0.98
CA LEU A 146 8.80 12.76 -1.83
C LEU A 146 9.97 13.66 -2.19
N THR A 147 10.03 14.16 -3.43
CA THR A 147 11.08 15.03 -3.91
C THR A 147 10.62 15.85 -5.11
N ASN A 148 11.35 16.93 -5.43
CA ASN A 148 11.20 17.67 -6.69
C ASN A 148 12.22 17.24 -7.75
N TYR A 149 13.02 16.19 -7.48
CA TYR A 149 13.94 15.66 -8.48
C TYR A 149 13.17 14.99 -9.62
N PRO A 150 13.34 15.42 -10.88
CA PRO A 150 12.63 14.86 -12.03
C PRO A 150 13.25 13.51 -12.43
N PHE A 151 12.54 12.44 -12.16
CA PHE A 151 12.94 11.11 -12.61
C PHE A 151 12.63 10.92 -14.10
N GLU A 152 13.53 10.28 -14.84
CA GLU A 152 13.40 10.05 -16.29
C GLU A 152 12.41 8.92 -16.61
N ASN A 153 12.44 7.83 -15.83
CA ASN A 153 11.62 6.65 -16.05
C ASN A 153 10.49 6.57 -15.01
N LEU A 154 9.44 7.33 -15.26
CA LEU A 154 8.22 7.29 -14.44
C LEU A 154 7.36 6.09 -14.81
N GLY A 155 6.63 5.55 -13.83
CA GLY A 155 5.63 4.54 -14.08
C GLY A 155 4.46 5.08 -14.92
N LYS A 156 3.82 4.19 -15.69
CA LYS A 156 2.59 4.53 -16.40
C LYS A 156 1.41 4.45 -15.42
N PRO A 157 0.69 5.55 -15.16
CA PRO A 157 -0.41 5.55 -14.20
C PRO A 157 -1.49 4.51 -14.52
N ILE A 158 -1.94 3.80 -13.48
CA ILE A 158 -3.12 2.96 -13.52
C ILE A 158 -4.27 3.78 -12.95
N THR A 159 -5.31 4.00 -13.77
CA THR A 159 -6.40 4.95 -13.49
C THR A 159 -7.70 4.28 -13.07
N GLU A 160 -7.79 2.95 -13.16
CA GLU A 160 -9.01 2.20 -12.85
C GLU A 160 -8.71 0.85 -12.21
N SER A 161 -9.68 0.33 -11.45
CA SER A 161 -9.60 -0.95 -10.77
C SER A 161 -9.70 -2.13 -11.74
N GLN A 162 -8.78 -3.08 -11.61
CA GLN A 162 -8.79 -4.34 -12.37
C GLN A 162 -9.37 -5.51 -11.55
N CYS A 163 -10.20 -5.24 -10.54
CA CYS A 163 -10.88 -6.27 -9.74
C CYS A 163 -12.01 -6.98 -10.50
N GLY A 164 -12.55 -6.37 -11.56
CA GLY A 164 -13.64 -6.92 -12.36
C GLY A 164 -14.86 -7.29 -11.52
N SER A 165 -15.48 -8.44 -11.83
CA SER A 165 -16.67 -8.94 -11.14
C SER A 165 -16.40 -9.62 -9.79
N CYS A 166 -15.16 -9.82 -9.39
CA CYS A 166 -14.81 -10.50 -8.13
C CYS A 166 -15.31 -9.70 -6.91
N THR A 167 -16.05 -10.36 -6.00
CA THR A 167 -16.67 -9.76 -4.80
C THR A 167 -16.18 -10.36 -3.47
N ILE A 168 -15.27 -11.33 -3.51
CA ILE A 168 -14.88 -12.15 -2.35
C ILE A 168 -14.49 -11.29 -1.13
N CYS A 169 -13.66 -10.26 -1.32
CA CYS A 169 -13.22 -9.40 -0.22
C CYS A 169 -14.35 -8.50 0.33
N VAL A 170 -15.35 -8.18 -0.49
CA VAL A 170 -16.53 -7.41 -0.07
C VAL A 170 -17.46 -8.28 0.77
N GLU A 171 -17.77 -9.50 0.30
CA GLU A 171 -18.62 -10.47 0.99
C GLU A 171 -18.03 -10.94 2.34
N LYS A 172 -16.71 -11.07 2.38
CA LYS A 172 -15.99 -11.48 3.61
C LYS A 172 -15.72 -10.31 4.57
N CYS A 173 -16.06 -9.07 4.21
CA CYS A 173 -15.80 -7.91 5.06
C CYS A 173 -16.77 -7.88 6.27
N PRO A 174 -16.28 -8.07 7.52
CA PRO A 174 -17.14 -8.10 8.71
C PRO A 174 -17.76 -6.74 9.02
N ALA A 175 -17.18 -5.65 8.49
CA ALA A 175 -17.69 -4.29 8.63
C ALA A 175 -18.70 -3.93 7.54
N GLN A 176 -18.85 -4.74 6.48
CA GLN A 176 -19.61 -4.38 5.28
C GLN A 176 -19.24 -2.98 4.78
N ALA A 177 -17.92 -2.70 4.75
CA ALA A 177 -17.40 -1.38 4.47
C ALA A 177 -17.29 -1.06 2.97
N ALA A 178 -17.36 -2.06 2.09
CA ALA A 178 -17.27 -1.91 0.64
C ALA A 178 -18.60 -2.28 -0.03
N ASN A 179 -18.92 -1.64 -1.18
CA ASN A 179 -20.20 -1.78 -1.88
C ASN A 179 -20.09 -2.33 -3.31
N CYS A 180 -18.98 -2.96 -3.66
CA CYS A 180 -18.68 -3.54 -4.98
C CYS A 180 -18.38 -2.55 -6.11
N LYS A 181 -18.55 -1.24 -5.97
CA LYS A 181 -18.12 -0.27 -6.98
C LYS A 181 -16.63 -0.42 -7.26
N LEU A 182 -16.24 -0.23 -8.51
CA LEU A 182 -14.84 -0.21 -8.93
C LEU A 182 -14.27 1.20 -8.77
N TRP A 183 -13.08 1.26 -8.25
CA TRP A 183 -12.32 2.52 -8.18
C TRP A 183 -11.87 2.96 -9.59
N ASN A 184 -11.92 4.24 -9.84
CA ASN A 184 -11.19 4.95 -10.87
C ASN A 184 -10.73 6.32 -10.31
N THR A 185 -10.00 7.10 -11.11
CA THR A 185 -9.46 8.40 -10.67
C THR A 185 -10.50 9.50 -10.48
N GLU A 186 -11.75 9.28 -10.89
CA GLU A 186 -12.85 10.26 -10.82
C GLU A 186 -13.78 10.02 -9.62
N ILE A 187 -13.80 8.78 -9.09
CA ILE A 187 -14.68 8.40 -7.98
C ILE A 187 -14.04 8.73 -6.64
N ASP A 188 -14.82 9.34 -5.74
CA ASP A 188 -14.38 9.54 -4.35
C ASP A 188 -14.36 8.20 -3.59
N ARG A 189 -13.38 8.06 -2.66
CA ARG A 189 -13.26 6.86 -1.81
C ARG A 189 -14.57 6.50 -1.12
N ASP A 190 -15.26 7.50 -0.58
CA ASP A 190 -16.44 7.26 0.25
C ASP A 190 -17.66 6.80 -0.56
N GLU A 191 -17.58 6.84 -1.90
CA GLU A 191 -18.58 6.25 -2.79
C GLU A 191 -18.49 4.73 -2.91
N PHE A 192 -17.31 4.13 -2.70
CA PHE A 192 -17.12 2.68 -2.80
C PHE A 192 -16.70 2.01 -1.50
N PHE A 193 -16.17 2.79 -0.52
CA PHE A 193 -15.62 2.24 0.70
C PHE A 193 -15.86 3.16 1.91
N ASN A 194 -16.44 2.62 2.99
CA ASN A 194 -16.63 3.32 4.25
C ASN A 194 -15.47 3.08 5.21
N ALA A 195 -14.50 3.97 5.22
CA ALA A 195 -13.30 3.84 6.03
C ALA A 195 -13.58 3.89 7.55
N ALA A 196 -14.59 4.63 7.98
CA ALA A 196 -14.96 4.70 9.40
C ALA A 196 -15.50 3.36 9.90
N LYS A 197 -16.41 2.71 9.15
CA LYS A 197 -16.89 1.35 9.48
C LYS A 197 -15.75 0.35 9.53
N CYS A 198 -14.83 0.40 8.55
CA CYS A 198 -13.66 -0.47 8.51
C CYS A 198 -12.78 -0.26 9.74
N ARG A 199 -12.38 0.99 10.04
CA ARG A 199 -11.54 1.33 11.19
C ARG A 199 -12.13 0.86 12.50
N THR A 200 -13.41 1.12 12.75
CA THR A 200 -14.11 0.69 13.97
C THR A 200 -14.08 -0.83 14.12
N MET A 201 -14.38 -1.57 13.05
CA MET A 201 -14.36 -3.04 13.07
C MET A 201 -12.96 -3.58 13.25
N CYS A 202 -11.95 -3.00 12.60
CA CYS A 202 -10.55 -3.41 12.76
C CYS A 202 -10.11 -3.27 14.23
N ARG A 203 -10.33 -2.12 14.84
CA ARG A 203 -9.96 -1.86 16.26
C ARG A 203 -10.67 -2.82 17.22
N LYS A 204 -11.99 -3.02 17.03
CA LYS A 204 -12.77 -3.98 17.82
C LYS A 204 -12.17 -5.37 17.72
N ARG A 205 -11.96 -5.90 16.51
CA ARG A 205 -11.47 -7.26 16.30
C ARG A 205 -10.03 -7.45 16.78
N ALA A 206 -9.17 -6.46 16.61
CA ALA A 206 -7.81 -6.52 17.13
C ALA A 206 -7.81 -6.55 18.66
N LEU A 207 -8.62 -5.71 19.32
CA LEU A 207 -8.73 -5.72 20.77
C LEU A 207 -9.27 -7.06 21.31
N GLU A 208 -10.30 -7.64 20.65
CA GLU A 208 -10.91 -8.90 21.06
C GLU A 208 -9.98 -10.11 20.84
N ASN A 209 -9.13 -10.13 19.82
CA ASN A 209 -8.38 -11.32 19.40
C ASN A 209 -6.89 -11.27 19.73
N ILE A 210 -6.28 -10.10 19.76
CA ILE A 210 -4.86 -9.92 20.07
C ILE A 210 -4.61 -8.96 21.23
N HIS A 211 -5.66 -8.45 21.87
CA HIS A 211 -5.62 -7.53 23.02
C HIS A 211 -4.86 -6.21 22.77
N ILE A 212 -4.83 -5.76 21.50
CA ILE A 212 -4.17 -4.54 21.08
C ILE A 212 -5.20 -3.67 20.34
N GLU A 213 -5.33 -2.41 20.75
CA GLU A 213 -6.23 -1.48 20.07
C GLU A 213 -5.54 -0.85 18.85
N ILE A 214 -5.67 -1.49 17.70
CA ILE A 214 -5.06 -1.07 16.44
C ILE A 214 -6.01 -1.25 15.25
N SER A 215 -5.86 -0.43 14.21
CA SER A 215 -6.64 -0.55 12.97
C SER A 215 -6.12 -1.66 12.06
N LEU A 216 -6.13 -2.91 12.55
CA LEU A 216 -5.61 -4.10 11.88
C LEU A 216 -6.68 -5.20 11.82
N CYS A 217 -6.95 -5.74 10.62
CA CYS A 217 -7.89 -6.84 10.42
C CYS A 217 -7.31 -7.95 9.52
N GLY A 218 -6.90 -7.61 8.29
CA GLY A 218 -6.22 -8.51 7.35
C GLY A 218 -7.12 -9.40 6.50
N LEU A 219 -8.43 -9.53 6.78
CA LEU A 219 -9.32 -10.45 6.04
C LEU A 219 -9.37 -10.19 4.54
N CYS A 220 -9.44 -8.93 4.11
CA CYS A 220 -9.43 -8.59 2.68
C CYS A 220 -8.09 -8.91 2.00
N LEU A 221 -6.97 -8.97 2.75
CA LEU A 221 -5.67 -9.45 2.26
C LEU A 221 -5.68 -10.96 2.06
N SER A 222 -6.17 -11.71 3.07
CA SER A 222 -6.10 -13.18 3.09
C SER A 222 -6.97 -13.82 2.04
N VAL A 223 -8.18 -13.27 1.78
CA VAL A 223 -9.15 -13.86 0.85
C VAL A 223 -8.93 -13.45 -0.61
N CYS A 224 -8.11 -12.43 -0.88
CA CYS A 224 -7.96 -11.91 -2.24
C CYS A 224 -7.24 -12.90 -3.16
N PRO A 225 -7.86 -13.34 -4.28
CA PRO A 225 -7.22 -14.30 -5.19
C PRO A 225 -5.98 -13.73 -5.88
N LYS A 226 -5.91 -12.40 -6.04
CA LYS A 226 -4.71 -11.74 -6.62
C LYS A 226 -3.48 -11.89 -5.74
N GLY A 227 -3.64 -11.95 -4.41
CA GLY A 227 -2.54 -12.23 -3.47
C GLY A 227 -2.06 -13.68 -3.53
N LYS A 228 -2.95 -14.64 -3.81
CA LYS A 228 -2.63 -16.07 -3.89
C LYS A 228 -1.96 -16.48 -5.21
N MET A 229 -2.09 -15.68 -6.26
CA MET A 229 -1.50 -15.99 -7.59
C MET A 229 0.02 -15.79 -7.61
N SER A 230 0.62 -15.14 -6.62
CA SER A 230 2.08 -15.02 -6.51
C SER A 230 2.77 -16.35 -6.19
N GLU A 231 2.05 -17.28 -5.55
CA GLU A 231 2.57 -18.62 -5.21
C GLU A 231 2.82 -19.51 -6.45
N GLY A 232 2.10 -19.26 -7.55
CA GLY A 232 2.20 -20.06 -8.78
C GLY A 232 3.10 -19.49 -9.89
N ARG A 233 3.58 -18.24 -9.77
CA ARG A 233 4.40 -17.61 -10.82
C ARG A 233 5.88 -17.99 -10.79
N ASN A 234 6.40 -18.42 -9.66
CA ASN A 234 7.80 -18.86 -9.55
C ASN A 234 8.11 -20.17 -10.29
N ASN A 235 7.11 -20.87 -10.85
CA ASN A 235 7.30 -22.17 -11.54
C ASN A 235 6.99 -22.14 -13.05
N ARG A 236 6.79 -20.98 -13.68
CA ARG A 236 6.65 -20.93 -15.14
C ARG A 236 7.92 -20.38 -15.78
N PRO A 237 8.68 -21.19 -16.55
CA PRO A 237 9.79 -20.69 -17.34
C PRO A 237 9.27 -19.66 -18.35
N LEU A 238 9.96 -18.51 -18.43
CA LEU A 238 9.73 -17.48 -19.45
C LEU A 238 9.70 -18.12 -20.84
N ARG A 239 8.52 -18.27 -21.43
CA ARG A 239 8.42 -18.60 -22.86
C ARG A 239 9.00 -17.44 -23.65
N ARG A 240 10.24 -17.57 -24.11
CA ARG A 240 10.80 -16.72 -25.16
C ARG A 240 9.88 -16.82 -26.37
N LYS A 241 9.24 -15.72 -26.73
CA LYS A 241 8.66 -15.59 -28.08
C LYS A 241 9.81 -15.42 -29.05
N LEU A 242 9.95 -16.39 -29.96
CA LEU A 242 10.72 -16.29 -31.20
C LEU A 242 10.07 -15.27 -32.12
#